data_89d913551f29ef0bab19594b26c5d4be
#
_entry.id   89d913551f29ef0bab19594b26c5d4be
#
_cell.length_a   1.000
_cell.length_b   1.000
_cell.length_c   1.000
_cell.angle_alpha   90.00
_cell.angle_beta   90.00
_cell.angle_gamma   90.00
#
_symmetry.space_group_name_H-M   'P 1'
#
loop_
_entity.id
_entity.type
_entity.pdbx_description
1 polymer ?
#
loop_
_entity_poly.entity_id
_entity_poly.type
_entity_poly.pdbx_seq_one_letter_code
_entity_poly.pdbx_strand_id
1 'polypeptide(L)'
;MVNVCIAQMDNRITLDYLLLSKEVNMKISKIFNYDYLFYDSTNKYIEYHPIVKKIYFINDFLNSNSNYDVIVFMDSDAWINNGFSLNTIINHLMKDNTKIGCYSRDPFLTRNTYINSGAFILKNNDESRQMYKDIINTIKDNPSIITGQFYDQHSISDYVFKNKDKFIIFNIEIMNTPIGTVIRHNWHKNKRMFDDLYKLLSIINNNDYEIINTNFTIEYNIDNNDFPNKQDLEDYSYLI
;
A
#
# COMPACT_ATOMS: atom_id res chain seq x y z
N MET A 1 -20.76 7.48 -6.84
CA MET A 1 -19.37 7.28 -7.30
C MET A 1 -18.53 7.16 -6.06
N VAL A 2 -17.58 6.24 -5.99
CA VAL A 2 -16.68 6.09 -4.83
C VAL A 2 -15.61 7.18 -4.90
N ASN A 3 -15.46 7.97 -3.85
CA ASN A 3 -14.45 9.02 -3.76
C ASN A 3 -13.14 8.42 -3.24
N VAL A 4 -12.12 8.37 -4.09
CA VAL A 4 -10.84 7.73 -3.80
C VAL A 4 -9.73 8.76 -3.72
N CYS A 5 -8.90 8.66 -2.68
CA CYS A 5 -7.65 9.41 -2.58
C CYS A 5 -6.45 8.46 -2.67
N ILE A 6 -5.57 8.70 -3.61
CA ILE A 6 -4.24 8.09 -3.69
C ILE A 6 -3.29 8.96 -2.88
N ALA A 7 -2.70 8.42 -1.83
CA ALA A 7 -1.85 9.18 -0.92
C ALA A 7 -0.43 8.62 -0.86
N GLN A 8 0.56 9.49 -0.96
CA GLN A 8 1.98 9.19 -0.70
C GLN A 8 2.54 10.17 0.32
N MET A 9 3.52 9.74 1.09
CA MET A 9 4.22 10.57 2.06
C MET A 9 5.71 10.31 2.02
N ASP A 10 6.53 11.36 2.04
CA ASP A 10 7.98 11.28 2.29
C ASP A 10 8.49 12.62 2.86
N ASN A 11 9.66 12.60 3.48
CA ASN A 11 10.43 13.78 3.88
C ASN A 11 11.63 14.05 2.98
N ARG A 12 11.91 13.18 2.00
CA ARG A 12 13.03 13.24 1.04
C ARG A 12 12.52 13.64 -0.33
N ILE A 13 11.95 14.84 -0.43
CA ILE A 13 11.16 15.32 -1.58
C ILE A 13 11.92 15.45 -2.91
N THR A 14 13.25 15.35 -2.90
CA THR A 14 14.12 15.51 -4.07
C THR A 14 14.63 14.19 -4.65
N LEU A 15 14.18 13.04 -4.15
CA LEU A 15 14.60 11.73 -4.67
C LEU A 15 14.02 11.49 -6.07
N ASP A 16 14.87 11.15 -7.02
CA ASP A 16 14.49 10.95 -8.42
C ASP A 16 13.38 9.91 -8.60
N TYR A 17 13.48 8.78 -7.90
CA TYR A 17 12.43 7.75 -7.96
C TYR A 17 11.09 8.22 -7.39
N LEU A 18 11.12 9.07 -6.35
CA LEU A 18 9.92 9.65 -5.77
C LEU A 18 9.26 10.60 -6.77
N LEU A 19 10.03 11.44 -7.46
CA LEU A 19 9.50 12.37 -8.46
C LEU A 19 8.81 11.61 -9.60
N LEU A 20 9.42 10.52 -10.08
CA LEU A 20 8.83 9.67 -11.11
C LEU A 20 7.60 8.91 -10.62
N SER A 21 7.65 8.30 -9.44
CA SER A 21 6.49 7.58 -8.89
C SER A 21 5.30 8.52 -8.64
N LYS A 22 5.56 9.74 -8.16
CA LYS A 22 4.55 10.79 -8.05
C LYS A 22 3.90 11.12 -9.39
N GLU A 23 4.71 11.32 -10.43
CA GLU A 23 4.19 11.66 -11.77
C GLU A 23 3.30 10.55 -12.31
N VAL A 24 3.73 9.28 -12.21
CA VAL A 24 2.93 8.11 -12.61
C VAL A 24 1.62 8.07 -11.84
N ASN A 25 1.69 8.12 -10.50
CA ASN A 25 0.51 8.01 -9.65
C ASN A 25 -0.49 9.15 -9.88
N MET A 26 -0.01 10.37 -10.05
CA MET A 26 -0.85 11.53 -10.36
C MET A 26 -1.54 11.39 -11.72
N LYS A 27 -0.84 10.94 -12.76
CA LYS A 27 -1.42 10.74 -14.09
C LYS A 27 -2.47 9.63 -14.10
N ILE A 28 -2.20 8.50 -13.45
CA ILE A 28 -3.15 7.40 -13.35
C ILE A 28 -4.37 7.82 -12.51
N SER A 29 -4.16 8.50 -11.38
CA SER A 29 -5.26 9.04 -10.59
C SER A 29 -6.20 9.89 -11.44
N LYS A 30 -5.65 10.77 -12.27
CA LYS A 30 -6.44 11.61 -13.18
C LYS A 30 -7.27 10.80 -14.19
N ILE A 31 -6.71 9.70 -14.75
CA ILE A 31 -7.43 8.83 -15.69
C ILE A 31 -8.67 8.20 -15.03
N PHE A 32 -8.56 7.82 -13.76
CA PHE A 32 -9.65 7.17 -13.00
C PHE A 32 -10.52 8.12 -12.19
N ASN A 33 -10.29 9.44 -12.33
CA ASN A 33 -10.99 10.47 -11.55
C ASN A 33 -10.82 10.25 -10.03
N TYR A 34 -9.60 9.92 -9.61
CA TYR A 34 -9.17 9.85 -8.22
C TYR A 34 -8.41 11.12 -7.85
N ASP A 35 -8.50 11.53 -6.60
CA ASP A 35 -7.62 12.57 -6.08
C ASP A 35 -6.24 11.98 -5.76
N TYR A 36 -5.20 12.76 -6.01
CA TYR A 36 -3.84 12.43 -5.64
C TYR A 36 -3.30 13.43 -4.62
N LEU A 37 -2.84 12.93 -3.48
CA LEU A 37 -2.24 13.71 -2.41
C LEU A 37 -0.81 13.26 -2.14
N PHE A 38 0.15 14.16 -2.31
CA PHE A 38 1.50 13.97 -1.78
C PHE A 38 1.67 14.80 -0.50
N TYR A 39 2.05 14.14 0.59
CA TYR A 39 2.28 14.77 1.88
C TYR A 39 3.78 14.89 2.17
N ASP A 40 4.28 16.13 2.14
CA ASP A 40 5.64 16.44 2.58
C ASP A 40 5.70 16.42 4.12
N SER A 41 6.37 15.41 4.67
CA SER A 41 6.51 15.22 6.11
C SER A 41 7.82 15.80 6.69
N THR A 42 8.54 16.63 5.94
CA THR A 42 9.81 17.23 6.38
C THR A 42 9.69 17.92 7.73
N ASN A 43 8.64 18.75 7.89
CA ASN A 43 8.39 19.54 9.10
C ASN A 43 7.17 19.03 9.90
N LYS A 44 6.74 17.78 9.67
CA LYS A 44 5.60 17.17 10.34
C LYS A 44 6.03 15.91 11.09
N TYR A 45 5.38 15.64 12.20
CA TYR A 45 5.66 14.48 13.04
C TYR A 45 7.16 14.34 13.36
N ILE A 46 7.82 15.48 13.62
CA ILE A 46 9.28 15.55 13.81
C ILE A 46 9.76 14.79 15.04
N GLU A 47 8.88 14.59 16.00
CA GLU A 47 9.08 13.82 17.21
C GLU A 47 9.13 12.31 16.98
N TYR A 48 8.69 11.85 15.81
CA TYR A 48 8.63 10.42 15.47
C TYR A 48 9.72 10.02 14.47
N HIS A 49 10.16 8.77 14.57
CA HIS A 49 11.03 8.18 13.56
C HIS A 49 10.37 8.25 12.18
N PRO A 50 11.09 8.58 11.08
CA PRO A 50 10.50 8.78 9.74
C PRO A 50 9.58 7.65 9.28
N ILE A 51 9.95 6.40 9.55
CA ILE A 51 9.17 5.22 9.15
C ILE A 51 7.82 5.15 9.89
N VAL A 52 7.77 5.60 11.14
CA VAL A 52 6.55 5.58 11.97
C VAL A 52 5.61 6.73 11.64
N LYS A 53 6.10 7.80 11.02
CA LYS A 53 5.30 8.98 10.63
C LYS A 53 4.08 8.59 9.79
N LYS A 54 4.21 7.57 8.96
CA LYS A 54 3.12 7.05 8.14
C LYS A 54 1.88 6.65 8.96
N ILE A 55 2.06 6.03 10.12
CA ILE A 55 0.95 5.62 10.99
C ILE A 55 0.17 6.84 11.47
N TYR A 56 0.87 7.89 11.91
CA TYR A 56 0.23 9.14 12.36
C TYR A 56 -0.42 9.89 11.20
N PHE A 57 0.25 9.95 10.04
CA PHE A 57 -0.33 10.56 8.84
C PHE A 57 -1.65 9.90 8.45
N ILE A 58 -1.71 8.57 8.42
CA ILE A 58 -2.92 7.86 8.02
C ILE A 58 -4.03 8.06 9.06
N ASN A 59 -3.70 8.02 10.35
CA ASN A 59 -4.65 8.34 11.40
C ASN A 59 -5.26 9.74 11.21
N ASP A 60 -4.42 10.74 10.98
CA ASP A 60 -4.85 12.12 10.80
C ASP A 60 -5.65 12.29 9.50
N PHE A 61 -5.22 11.61 8.42
CA PHE A 61 -5.94 11.60 7.16
C PHE A 61 -7.36 11.05 7.34
N LEU A 62 -7.52 9.88 7.94
CA LEU A 62 -8.82 9.24 8.16
C LEU A 62 -9.75 10.09 9.04
N ASN A 63 -9.21 10.86 9.99
CA ASN A 63 -10.00 11.72 10.87
C ASN A 63 -10.35 13.09 10.26
N SER A 64 -9.55 13.58 9.30
CA SER A 64 -9.69 14.94 8.76
C SER A 64 -10.31 15.00 7.37
N ASN A 65 -10.38 13.88 6.63
CA ASN A 65 -10.80 13.84 5.22
C ASN A 65 -12.03 12.96 5.02
N SER A 66 -13.15 13.32 5.64
CA SER A 66 -14.40 12.55 5.59
C SER A 66 -15.09 12.53 4.21
N ASN A 67 -14.62 13.32 3.25
CA ASN A 67 -15.12 13.36 1.88
C ASN A 67 -14.63 12.20 1.00
N TYR A 68 -13.61 11.45 1.44
CA TYR A 68 -13.14 10.26 0.74
C TYR A 68 -13.74 9.01 1.35
N ASP A 69 -14.17 8.08 0.50
CA ASP A 69 -14.65 6.76 0.90
C ASP A 69 -13.51 5.76 1.08
N VAL A 70 -12.42 5.96 0.31
CA VAL A 70 -11.26 5.06 0.26
C VAL A 70 -9.97 5.86 0.20
N ILE A 71 -8.97 5.41 0.96
CA ILE A 71 -7.57 5.80 0.79
C ILE A 71 -6.78 4.62 0.20
N VAL A 72 -5.97 4.89 -0.82
CA VAL A 72 -4.90 4.01 -1.29
C VAL A 72 -3.59 4.64 -0.88
N PHE A 73 -2.97 4.10 0.15
CA PHE A 73 -1.66 4.58 0.60
C PHE A 73 -0.55 3.84 -0.13
N MET A 74 0.53 4.56 -0.47
CA MET A 74 1.73 4.02 -1.09
C MET A 74 2.97 4.70 -0.54
N ASP A 75 4.02 3.92 -0.26
CA ASP A 75 5.34 4.45 0.05
C ASP A 75 5.93 5.19 -1.16
N SER A 76 6.98 5.97 -0.95
CA SER A 76 7.59 6.84 -1.97
C SER A 76 8.17 6.09 -3.17
N ASP A 77 8.52 4.83 -3.02
CA ASP A 77 9.03 3.93 -4.04
C ASP A 77 7.98 2.92 -4.54
N ALA A 78 6.69 3.25 -4.34
CA ALA A 78 5.57 2.48 -4.85
C ALA A 78 4.77 3.27 -5.91
N TRP A 79 4.23 2.55 -6.90
CA TRP A 79 3.43 3.14 -7.96
C TRP A 79 2.34 2.21 -8.47
N ILE A 80 1.26 2.81 -8.97
CA ILE A 80 0.18 2.08 -9.63
C ILE A 80 0.69 1.56 -10.97
N ASN A 81 0.73 0.25 -11.13
CA ASN A 81 1.12 -0.39 -12.37
C ASN A 81 -0.10 -0.64 -13.28
N ASN A 82 -1.24 -0.99 -12.70
CA ASN A 82 -2.49 -1.21 -13.41
C ASN A 82 -3.68 -0.59 -12.67
N GLY A 83 -4.14 0.57 -13.13
CA GLY A 83 -5.25 1.31 -12.53
C GLY A 83 -6.62 0.65 -12.75
N PHE A 84 -6.83 -0.11 -13.84
CA PHE A 84 -8.08 -0.84 -14.08
C PHE A 84 -8.26 -1.93 -13.02
N SER A 85 -7.20 -2.69 -12.76
CA SER A 85 -7.21 -3.71 -11.70
C SER A 85 -7.37 -3.09 -10.32
N LEU A 86 -6.70 -1.94 -10.05
CA LEU A 86 -6.88 -1.19 -8.81
C LEU A 86 -8.33 -0.76 -8.63
N ASN A 87 -8.96 -0.20 -9.67
CA ASN A 87 -10.37 0.20 -9.65
C ASN A 87 -11.29 -1.01 -9.36
N THR A 88 -10.98 -2.18 -9.94
CA THR A 88 -11.73 -3.41 -9.69
C THR A 88 -11.63 -3.83 -8.22
N ILE A 89 -10.43 -3.79 -7.63
CA ILE A 89 -10.21 -4.09 -6.20
C ILE A 89 -10.98 -3.13 -5.31
N ILE A 90 -10.91 -1.82 -5.59
CA ILE A 90 -11.62 -0.80 -4.82
C ILE A 90 -13.13 -1.04 -4.87
N ASN A 91 -13.68 -1.27 -6.05
CA ASN A 91 -15.12 -1.53 -6.21
C ASN A 91 -15.57 -2.81 -5.49
N HIS A 92 -14.72 -3.84 -5.49
CA HIS A 92 -14.99 -5.06 -4.75
C HIS A 92 -14.96 -4.83 -3.24
N LEU A 93 -13.91 -4.17 -2.73
CA LEU A 93 -13.81 -3.82 -1.32
C LEU A 93 -15.04 -3.02 -0.85
N MET A 94 -15.50 -2.06 -1.65
CA MET A 94 -16.64 -1.22 -1.28
C MET A 94 -17.97 -1.98 -1.23
N LYS A 95 -18.12 -3.06 -1.98
CA LYS A 95 -19.32 -3.92 -1.94
C LYS A 95 -19.33 -4.88 -0.76
N ASP A 96 -18.18 -5.24 -0.22
CA ASP A 96 -18.07 -6.16 0.91
C ASP A 96 -18.10 -5.39 2.24
N ASN A 97 -19.25 -5.37 2.90
CA ASN A 97 -19.44 -4.67 4.17
C ASN A 97 -18.70 -5.31 5.35
N THR A 98 -18.13 -6.50 5.20
CA THR A 98 -17.35 -7.19 6.24
C THR A 98 -15.88 -6.82 6.23
N LYS A 99 -15.39 -6.25 5.12
CA LYS A 99 -13.98 -5.89 4.93
C LYS A 99 -13.76 -4.39 5.09
N ILE A 100 -12.67 -4.02 5.76
CA ILE A 100 -12.26 -2.63 5.95
C ILE A 100 -11.05 -2.25 5.11
N GLY A 101 -10.32 -3.22 4.56
CA GLY A 101 -9.16 -2.93 3.73
C GLY A 101 -8.56 -4.13 3.02
N CYS A 102 -7.56 -3.82 2.20
CA CYS A 102 -6.79 -4.78 1.42
C CYS A 102 -5.29 -4.58 1.69
N TYR A 103 -4.59 -5.68 1.90
CA TYR A 103 -3.13 -5.74 2.03
C TYR A 103 -2.58 -6.86 1.14
N SER A 104 -1.27 -6.88 0.89
CA SER A 104 -0.58 -8.04 0.36
C SER A 104 0.29 -8.69 1.43
N ARG A 105 0.47 -9.99 1.31
CA ARG A 105 1.43 -10.74 2.11
C ARG A 105 2.83 -10.16 1.91
N ASP A 106 3.63 -10.25 2.97
CA ASP A 106 5.07 -10.00 2.87
C ASP A 106 5.78 -11.32 2.51
N PRO A 107 6.77 -11.33 1.62
CA PRO A 107 7.49 -12.55 1.26
C PRO A 107 8.27 -13.18 2.43
N PHE A 108 8.58 -12.40 3.47
CA PHE A 108 9.33 -12.88 4.66
C PHE A 108 8.45 -13.37 5.81
N LEU A 109 7.32 -13.86 5.54
CA LEU A 109 6.22 -14.29 6.41
C LEU A 109 6.61 -14.73 7.83
N THR A 110 6.50 -13.77 8.72
CA THR A 110 6.42 -14.00 10.16
C THR A 110 5.17 -13.29 10.68
N ARG A 111 4.76 -13.49 11.94
CA ARG A 111 3.67 -12.72 12.53
C ARG A 111 3.92 -11.20 12.40
N ASN A 112 5.17 -10.78 12.56
CA ASN A 112 5.56 -9.36 12.52
C ASN A 112 5.68 -8.81 11.08
N THR A 113 5.69 -9.70 10.09
CA THR A 113 5.77 -9.39 8.67
C THR A 113 4.67 -10.11 7.88
N TYR A 114 3.51 -10.33 8.51
CA TYR A 114 2.38 -11.01 7.87
C TYR A 114 1.90 -10.31 6.61
N ILE A 115 1.90 -8.98 6.63
CA ILE A 115 1.60 -8.15 5.45
C ILE A 115 2.74 -7.15 5.21
N ASN A 116 2.88 -6.71 3.97
CA ASN A 116 3.71 -5.57 3.63
C ASN A 116 2.91 -4.27 3.76
N SER A 117 3.49 -3.25 4.42
CA SER A 117 2.84 -1.98 4.70
C SER A 117 3.16 -0.86 3.72
N GLY A 118 3.94 -1.15 2.66
CA GLY A 118 4.36 -0.14 1.69
C GLY A 118 3.29 0.32 0.72
N ALA A 119 2.22 -0.49 0.52
CA ALA A 119 1.00 -0.07 -0.14
C ALA A 119 -0.20 -0.86 0.40
N PHE A 120 -1.34 -0.19 0.54
CA PHE A 120 -2.58 -0.81 0.99
C PHE A 120 -3.79 0.06 0.61
N ILE A 121 -4.97 -0.54 0.71
CA ILE A 121 -6.24 0.11 0.43
C ILE A 121 -7.10 0.02 1.68
N LEU A 122 -7.65 1.13 2.16
CA LEU A 122 -8.53 1.17 3.32
C LEU A 122 -9.81 1.93 3.02
N LYS A 123 -10.94 1.45 3.53
CA LYS A 123 -12.15 2.26 3.65
C LYS A 123 -11.93 3.37 4.68
N ASN A 124 -12.44 4.54 4.42
CA ASN A 124 -12.46 5.62 5.39
C ASN A 124 -13.74 5.53 6.24
N ASN A 125 -13.73 4.64 7.21
CA ASN A 125 -14.85 4.38 8.12
C ASN A 125 -14.41 4.35 9.58
N ASP A 126 -15.36 4.22 10.50
CA ASP A 126 -15.08 4.21 11.94
C ASP A 126 -14.16 3.05 12.36
N GLU A 127 -14.29 1.89 11.72
CA GLU A 127 -13.45 0.74 12.04
C GLU A 127 -11.98 0.97 11.63
N SER A 128 -11.74 1.57 10.46
CA SER A 128 -10.38 1.93 10.03
C SER A 128 -9.78 3.03 10.92
N ARG A 129 -10.59 4.00 11.36
CA ARG A 129 -10.17 5.01 12.34
C ARG A 129 -9.82 4.37 13.68
N GLN A 130 -10.62 3.41 14.14
CA GLN A 130 -10.34 2.69 15.38
C GLN A 130 -9.07 1.83 15.27
N MET A 131 -8.88 1.14 14.14
CA MET A 131 -7.65 0.40 13.85
C MET A 131 -6.39 1.24 14.08
N TYR A 132 -6.32 2.44 13.49
CA TYR A 132 -5.13 3.29 13.63
C TYR A 132 -4.95 3.87 15.04
N LYS A 133 -6.05 4.13 15.76
CA LYS A 133 -5.98 4.48 17.18
C LYS A 133 -5.40 3.34 18.01
N ASP A 134 -5.82 2.12 17.77
CA ASP A 134 -5.35 0.93 18.49
C ASP A 134 -3.87 0.66 18.21
N ILE A 135 -3.43 0.80 16.94
CA ILE A 135 -2.03 0.69 16.56
C ILE A 135 -1.18 1.75 17.28
N ILE A 136 -1.64 3.01 17.29
CA ILE A 136 -0.93 4.10 17.98
C ILE A 136 -0.84 3.84 19.48
N ASN A 137 -1.91 3.37 20.13
CA ASN A 137 -1.90 3.03 21.54
C ASN A 137 -0.91 1.88 21.82
N THR A 138 -0.91 0.84 20.98
CA THR A 138 0.04 -0.27 21.11
C THR A 138 1.49 0.20 21.01
N ILE A 139 1.79 1.16 20.13
CA ILE A 139 3.13 1.76 20.02
C ILE A 139 3.47 2.58 21.26
N LYS A 140 2.53 3.35 21.79
CA LYS A 140 2.74 4.15 23.02
C LYS A 140 2.99 3.29 24.24
N ASP A 141 2.24 2.18 24.35
CA ASP A 141 2.36 1.23 25.48
C ASP A 141 3.65 0.39 25.37
N ASN A 142 4.16 0.18 24.17
CA ASN A 142 5.38 -0.56 23.91
C ASN A 142 6.27 0.10 22.85
N PRO A 143 6.99 1.18 23.20
CA PRO A 143 7.84 1.92 22.26
C PRO A 143 8.94 1.09 21.60
N SER A 144 9.31 -0.06 22.16
CA SER A 144 10.34 -0.94 21.57
C SER A 144 9.90 -1.54 20.22
N ILE A 145 8.62 -1.58 19.93
CA ILE A 145 8.09 -2.07 18.65
C ILE A 145 8.66 -1.25 17.47
N ILE A 146 8.78 0.06 17.63
CA ILE A 146 9.25 0.97 16.59
C ILE A 146 10.76 1.08 16.47
N THR A 147 11.51 0.46 17.36
CA THR A 147 12.99 0.39 17.31
C THR A 147 13.50 -0.93 16.71
N GLY A 148 12.59 -1.86 16.41
CA GLY A 148 12.89 -3.16 15.81
C GLY A 148 13.09 -3.10 14.30
N GLN A 149 13.44 -4.23 13.70
CA GLN A 149 13.81 -4.34 12.29
C GLN A 149 12.70 -3.98 11.30
N PHE A 150 11.42 -4.10 11.68
CA PHE A 150 10.26 -3.91 10.78
C PHE A 150 9.35 -2.73 11.15
N TYR A 151 9.76 -1.91 12.09
CA TYR A 151 9.15 -0.62 12.46
C TYR A 151 7.60 -0.57 12.39
N ASP A 152 7.06 0.25 11.48
CA ASP A 152 5.62 0.42 11.25
C ASP A 152 4.93 -0.86 10.77
N GLN A 153 5.58 -1.62 9.91
CA GLN A 153 5.06 -2.88 9.36
C GLN A 153 4.73 -3.88 10.46
N HIS A 154 5.55 -3.97 11.52
CA HIS A 154 5.29 -4.83 12.65
C HIS A 154 3.93 -4.53 13.30
N SER A 155 3.69 -3.26 13.62
CA SER A 155 2.47 -2.85 14.32
C SER A 155 1.21 -3.08 13.46
N ILE A 156 1.29 -2.76 12.18
CA ILE A 156 0.18 -2.96 11.23
C ILE A 156 -0.04 -4.46 11.01
N SER A 157 1.04 -5.23 10.81
CA SER A 157 0.95 -6.69 10.62
C SER A 157 0.32 -7.40 11.79
N ASP A 158 0.70 -7.07 13.02
CA ASP A 158 0.15 -7.69 14.23
C ASP A 158 -1.37 -7.40 14.34
N TYR A 159 -1.79 -6.16 14.03
CA TYR A 159 -3.21 -5.82 14.01
C TYR A 159 -3.96 -6.60 12.92
N VAL A 160 -3.45 -6.60 11.69
CA VAL A 160 -4.08 -7.29 10.55
C VAL A 160 -4.14 -8.79 10.80
N PHE A 161 -3.08 -9.40 11.33
CA PHE A 161 -3.05 -10.83 11.66
C PHE A 161 -4.12 -11.21 12.69
N LYS A 162 -4.30 -10.40 13.74
CA LYS A 162 -5.31 -10.63 14.78
C LYS A 162 -6.75 -10.46 14.27
N ASN A 163 -6.95 -9.67 13.23
CA ASN A 163 -8.25 -9.31 12.67
C ASN A 163 -8.37 -9.68 11.19
N LYS A 164 -7.74 -10.78 10.75
CA LYS A 164 -7.62 -11.16 9.34
C LYS A 164 -8.94 -11.31 8.60
N ASP A 165 -10.00 -11.64 9.30
CA ASP A 165 -11.38 -11.72 8.82
C ASP A 165 -11.93 -10.38 8.34
N LYS A 166 -11.37 -9.26 8.80
CA LYS A 166 -11.73 -7.89 8.37
C LYS A 166 -10.96 -7.40 7.14
N PHE A 167 -10.03 -8.18 6.59
CA PHE A 167 -9.18 -7.76 5.49
C PHE A 167 -9.24 -8.72 4.32
N ILE A 168 -8.97 -8.20 3.13
CA ILE A 168 -8.63 -8.97 1.95
C ILE A 168 -7.10 -9.01 1.90
N ILE A 169 -6.53 -10.22 1.95
CA ILE A 169 -5.08 -10.41 1.91
C ILE A 169 -4.70 -11.04 0.58
N PHE A 170 -4.02 -10.27 -0.26
CA PHE A 170 -3.54 -10.72 -1.57
C PHE A 170 -2.20 -11.41 -1.48
N ASN A 171 -1.92 -12.23 -2.49
CA ASN A 171 -0.57 -12.73 -2.75
C ASN A 171 0.38 -11.59 -3.12
N ILE A 172 1.68 -11.83 -2.98
CA ILE A 172 2.76 -10.89 -3.25
C ILE A 172 2.80 -10.38 -4.71
N GLU A 173 2.22 -11.12 -5.66
CA GLU A 173 2.19 -10.77 -7.08
C GLU A 173 1.14 -9.69 -7.41
N ILE A 174 0.24 -9.38 -6.49
CA ILE A 174 -0.82 -8.41 -6.74
C ILE A 174 -0.34 -6.99 -6.40
N MET A 175 0.19 -6.81 -5.22
CA MET A 175 0.73 -5.50 -4.82
C MET A 175 1.86 -5.64 -3.80
N ASN A 176 2.61 -4.56 -3.61
CA ASN A 176 3.69 -4.44 -2.63
C ASN A 176 4.99 -5.21 -2.94
N THR A 177 5.22 -5.59 -4.17
CA THR A 177 6.49 -6.17 -4.60
C THR A 177 6.98 -5.54 -5.90
N PRO A 178 8.27 -5.70 -6.27
CA PRO A 178 8.80 -5.25 -7.57
C PRO A 178 8.11 -5.88 -8.77
N ILE A 179 7.40 -7.00 -8.61
CA ILE A 179 6.65 -7.69 -9.66
C ILE A 179 5.14 -7.48 -9.53
N GLY A 180 4.68 -6.65 -8.59
CA GLY A 180 3.26 -6.39 -8.35
C GLY A 180 2.53 -6.03 -9.64
N THR A 181 1.46 -6.75 -9.94
CA THR A 181 0.66 -6.54 -11.17
C THR A 181 -0.22 -5.30 -11.06
N VAL A 182 -0.70 -4.97 -9.88
CA VAL A 182 -1.58 -3.82 -9.59
C VAL A 182 -0.81 -2.63 -9.03
N ILE A 183 -0.09 -2.83 -7.94
CA ILE A 183 0.81 -1.82 -7.36
C ILE A 183 2.19 -2.44 -7.21
N ARG A 184 3.19 -1.81 -7.79
CA ARG A 184 4.60 -2.16 -7.59
C ARG A 184 5.19 -1.38 -6.44
N HIS A 185 6.08 -2.02 -5.70
CA HIS A 185 6.82 -1.42 -4.60
C HIS A 185 8.28 -1.89 -4.65
N ASN A 186 9.20 -0.95 -4.80
CA ASN A 186 10.62 -1.26 -5.08
C ASN A 186 11.50 -1.24 -3.82
N TRP A 187 11.12 -1.99 -2.80
CA TRP A 187 11.82 -2.05 -1.51
C TRP A 187 13.28 -2.58 -1.57
N HIS A 188 13.76 -3.05 -2.72
CA HIS A 188 15.16 -3.46 -2.94
C HIS A 188 15.98 -2.50 -3.81
N LYS A 189 15.50 -1.30 -4.09
CA LYS A 189 16.21 -0.31 -4.95
C LYS A 189 16.66 -0.91 -6.29
N ASN A 190 15.80 -1.74 -6.89
CA ASN A 190 16.10 -2.39 -8.16
C ASN A 190 16.26 -1.33 -9.26
N LYS A 191 17.35 -1.42 -10.05
CA LYS A 191 17.59 -0.53 -11.20
C LYS A 191 16.44 -0.52 -12.21
N ARG A 192 15.70 -1.61 -12.32
CA ARG A 192 14.50 -1.72 -13.19
C ARG A 192 13.39 -0.73 -12.84
N MET A 193 13.36 -0.18 -11.62
CA MET A 193 12.34 0.78 -11.23
C MET A 193 12.23 1.95 -12.20
N PHE A 194 13.38 2.56 -12.57
CA PHE A 194 13.40 3.68 -13.51
C PHE A 194 12.91 3.28 -14.89
N ASP A 195 13.37 2.13 -15.40
CA ASP A 195 12.94 1.62 -16.70
C ASP A 195 11.43 1.35 -16.73
N ASP A 196 10.90 0.73 -15.68
CA ASP A 196 9.48 0.45 -15.55
C ASP A 196 8.63 1.73 -15.45
N LEU A 197 9.09 2.72 -14.68
CA LEU A 197 8.40 3.99 -14.54
C LEU A 197 8.43 4.80 -15.85
N TYR A 198 9.59 4.87 -16.54
CA TYR A 198 9.70 5.55 -17.85
C TYR A 198 8.84 4.87 -18.92
N LYS A 199 8.83 3.54 -18.95
CA LYS A 199 7.98 2.77 -19.87
C LYS A 199 6.49 3.06 -19.61
N LEU A 200 6.07 3.05 -18.36
CA LEU A 200 4.70 3.32 -17.98
C LEU A 200 4.30 4.77 -18.31
N LEU A 201 5.16 5.75 -18.04
CA LEU A 201 4.94 7.15 -18.42
C LEU A 201 4.81 7.31 -19.95
N SER A 202 5.62 6.60 -20.73
CA SER A 202 5.50 6.61 -22.20
C SER A 202 4.14 6.12 -22.66
N ILE A 203 3.66 5.01 -22.11
CA ILE A 203 2.33 4.45 -22.41
C ILE A 203 1.22 5.45 -22.06
N ILE A 204 1.29 6.04 -20.86
CA ILE A 204 0.30 7.02 -20.39
C ILE A 204 0.29 8.27 -21.29
N ASN A 205 1.47 8.79 -21.65
CA ASN A 205 1.60 10.02 -22.44
C ASN A 205 1.13 9.83 -23.89
N ASN A 206 1.19 8.61 -24.41
CA ASN A 206 0.71 8.28 -25.76
C ASN A 206 -0.79 7.96 -25.81
N ASN A 207 -1.50 8.06 -24.68
CA ASN A 207 -2.90 7.65 -24.50
C ASN A 207 -3.16 6.14 -24.76
N ASP A 208 -2.10 5.32 -24.70
CA ASP A 208 -2.17 3.85 -24.92
C ASP A 208 -2.46 3.09 -23.63
N TYR A 209 -2.89 3.77 -22.58
CA TYR A 209 -3.07 3.16 -21.25
C TYR A 209 -4.15 2.07 -21.22
N GLU A 210 -5.11 2.11 -22.16
CA GLU A 210 -6.13 1.06 -22.31
C GLU A 210 -5.53 -0.31 -22.71
N ILE A 211 -4.31 -0.32 -23.29
CA ILE A 211 -3.60 -1.55 -23.67
C ILE A 211 -3.20 -2.36 -22.42
N ILE A 212 -3.07 -1.71 -21.27
CA ILE A 212 -2.74 -2.36 -19.98
C ILE A 212 -3.95 -3.06 -19.36
N ASN A 213 -5.14 -2.87 -19.94
CA ASN A 213 -6.36 -3.53 -19.48
C ASN A 213 -6.33 -5.02 -19.81
N THR A 214 -5.48 -5.76 -19.10
CA THR A 214 -5.54 -7.22 -19.10
C THR A 214 -6.76 -7.64 -18.28
N ASN A 215 -7.49 -8.66 -18.73
CA ASN A 215 -8.60 -9.25 -17.98
C ASN A 215 -8.11 -9.72 -16.61
N PHE A 216 -8.27 -8.86 -15.60
CA PHE A 216 -7.87 -9.14 -14.23
C PHE A 216 -9.04 -9.83 -13.54
N THR A 217 -8.89 -11.11 -13.30
CA THR A 217 -9.79 -11.87 -12.43
C THR A 217 -9.19 -11.79 -11.01
N ILE A 218 -9.97 -11.30 -10.06
CA ILE A 218 -9.57 -11.32 -8.65
C ILE A 218 -9.71 -12.77 -8.18
N GLU A 219 -8.64 -13.53 -8.25
CA GLU A 219 -8.58 -14.81 -7.58
C GLU A 219 -8.20 -14.58 -6.13
N TYR A 220 -9.16 -14.85 -5.24
CA TYR A 220 -8.92 -14.83 -3.81
C TYR A 220 -8.30 -16.15 -3.38
N ASN A 221 -7.02 -16.19 -3.13
CA ASN A 221 -6.46 -17.19 -2.25
C ASN A 221 -6.67 -16.74 -0.80
N ILE A 222 -7.89 -16.97 -0.30
CA ILE A 222 -8.19 -16.90 1.12
C ILE A 222 -7.75 -18.24 1.73
N ASP A 223 -6.47 -18.54 1.71
CA ASP A 223 -5.92 -19.57 2.55
C ASP A 223 -5.73 -19.03 3.95
N ASN A 224 -6.75 -19.30 4.75
CA ASN A 224 -6.89 -18.79 6.11
C ASN A 224 -5.94 -19.43 7.12
N ASN A 225 -5.12 -20.43 6.76
CA ASN A 225 -4.45 -21.26 7.76
C ASN A 225 -2.98 -21.56 7.55
N ASP A 226 -2.38 -21.26 6.42
CA ASP A 226 -1.02 -21.69 6.19
C ASP A 226 -0.04 -20.52 6.11
N PHE A 227 0.86 -20.44 7.08
CA PHE A 227 2.16 -19.84 6.82
C PHE A 227 2.78 -20.65 5.67
N PRO A 228 3.21 -20.02 4.57
CA PRO A 228 3.82 -20.76 3.48
C PRO A 228 4.97 -21.59 4.03
N ASN A 229 5.08 -22.79 3.54
CA ASN A 229 6.22 -23.65 3.83
C ASN A 229 7.51 -22.93 3.43
N LYS A 230 8.61 -23.29 4.08
CA LYS A 230 9.94 -22.77 3.78
C LYS A 230 10.30 -22.88 2.28
N GLN A 231 9.70 -23.83 1.58
CA GLN A 231 9.83 -24.07 0.14
C GLN A 231 9.25 -22.94 -0.70
N ASP A 232 8.11 -22.34 -0.28
CA ASP A 232 7.48 -21.22 -1.00
C ASP A 232 8.34 -19.95 -0.94
N LEU A 233 9.19 -19.83 0.10
CA LEU A 233 10.14 -18.72 0.24
C LEU A 233 11.37 -18.86 -0.66
N GLU A 234 11.79 -20.08 -0.99
CA GLU A 234 12.92 -20.35 -1.90
C GLU A 234 12.57 -19.97 -3.34
N ASP A 235 11.30 -20.15 -3.75
CA ASP A 235 10.82 -19.79 -5.09
C ASP A 235 10.82 -18.26 -5.32
N TYR A 236 10.85 -17.45 -4.27
CA TYR A 236 10.93 -15.99 -4.35
C TYR A 236 12.32 -15.41 -4.10
N SER A 237 13.34 -16.27 -3.99
CA SER A 237 14.73 -15.84 -3.78
C SER A 237 15.27 -14.92 -4.88
N TYR A 238 14.67 -14.92 -6.07
CA TYR A 238 15.00 -14.02 -7.17
C TYR A 238 14.47 -12.57 -6.96
N LEU A 239 13.63 -12.34 -5.95
CA LEU A 239 13.14 -11.00 -5.57
C LEU A 239 14.08 -10.31 -4.57
N ILE A 240 15.01 -11.06 -3.99
CA ILE A 240 16.04 -10.59 -3.07
C ILE A 240 17.34 -10.37 -3.84
#